data_27bcdf440736b4c516a8295e290f19f3
#
_entry.id   27bcdf440736b4c516a8295e290f19f3
#
_cell.length_a   1.000
_cell.length_b   1.000
_cell.length_c   1.000
_cell.angle_alpha   90.00
_cell.angle_beta   90.00
_cell.angle_gamma   90.00
#
_symmetry.space_group_name_H-M   'P 1'
#
loop_
_entity.id
_entity.type
_entity.pdbx_description
1 polymer ?
#
loop_
_entity_poly.entity_id
_entity_poly.type
_entity_poly.pdbx_seq_one_letter_code
_entity_poly.pdbx_strand_id
1 'polypeptide(L)'
;GNRILNNDGDLGSDREMVMKGAETFNNKQWEFLASNGSSGVVPPDGPSWFYPWAGQLISRGGYDQMAHWSFFDVGPWGSGHQHNDKLHISISAFGRDLLVDAGRFAYTGAVAEKFRPYARSTKGHNTLLFDGMGQKPDTRVVEQPLSTKHYRIAEEFDYAWNSFDQYQNIDHITHTRALLYVRGHFWLVVDKVQSDQPRKVEALWHWHPDCKVEQLDHGIVSTTNQLGNLQVIPVESDHWNIDFVKGQEVPEIQGWYSVEYNKYEPNTTALYSTEATTDQAYTWILLPFEQVAPKIKISQYAILKEGVKISLEHPEQGRWDLFVPFADSNLVELNRR
;
A
#
# COMPACT_ATOMS: atom_id res chain seq x y z
N GLY A 1 1.79 6.84 -17.99
CA GLY A 1 1.36 5.88 -17.16
C GLY A 1 1.86 4.47 -17.35
N ASN A 2 2.47 3.96 -16.32
CA ASN A 2 2.75 2.54 -16.23
C ASN A 2 1.50 1.81 -15.73
N ARG A 3 1.39 0.53 -16.05
CA ARG A 3 0.43 -0.37 -15.43
C ARG A 3 0.75 -0.53 -13.95
N ILE A 4 -0.26 -0.83 -13.16
CA ILE A 4 -0.07 -1.23 -11.77
C ILE A 4 0.52 -2.64 -11.76
N LEU A 5 1.65 -2.83 -11.06
CA LEU A 5 2.13 -4.16 -10.75
C LEU A 5 1.29 -4.68 -9.58
N ASN A 6 0.31 -5.49 -9.88
CA ASN A 6 -0.59 -6.11 -8.92
C ASN A 6 -1.03 -7.48 -9.43
N ASN A 7 -1.13 -8.46 -8.56
CA ASN A 7 -1.46 -9.84 -8.92
C ASN A 7 -0.54 -10.38 -10.03
N ASP A 8 -1.11 -10.94 -11.08
CA ASP A 8 -0.36 -11.45 -12.24
C ASP A 8 -0.06 -10.37 -13.31
N GLY A 9 -0.07 -9.09 -12.95
CA GLY A 9 0.34 -8.01 -13.84
C GLY A 9 1.82 -8.02 -14.19
N ASP A 10 2.16 -7.42 -15.33
CA ASP A 10 3.54 -7.04 -15.67
C ASP A 10 3.65 -5.52 -15.66
N LEU A 11 4.79 -5.01 -15.22
CA LEU A 11 5.07 -3.60 -15.38
C LEU A 11 5.18 -3.26 -16.87
N GLY A 12 4.46 -2.26 -17.28
CA GLY A 12 4.42 -1.84 -18.67
C GLY A 12 3.72 -0.51 -18.85
N SER A 13 3.66 0.00 -20.06
CA SER A 13 3.01 1.26 -20.38
C SER A 13 1.94 1.08 -21.44
N ASP A 14 0.74 1.58 -21.17
CA ASP A 14 -0.36 1.62 -22.14
C ASP A 14 -0.51 2.97 -22.87
N ARG A 15 0.49 3.84 -22.75
CA ARG A 15 0.44 5.21 -23.29
C ARG A 15 0.11 5.28 -24.77
N GLU A 16 0.77 4.43 -25.56
CA GLU A 16 0.57 4.39 -27.01
C GLU A 16 -0.88 4.00 -27.34
N MET A 17 -1.40 2.99 -26.64
CA MET A 17 -2.78 2.55 -26.80
C MET A 17 -3.77 3.64 -26.35
N VAL A 18 -3.52 4.31 -25.21
CA VAL A 18 -4.35 5.41 -24.73
C VAL A 18 -4.30 6.60 -25.68
N MET A 19 -3.13 6.94 -26.25
CA MET A 19 -3.00 8.01 -27.26
C MET A 19 -3.81 7.69 -28.51
N LYS A 20 -3.71 6.47 -29.04
CA LYS A 20 -4.51 6.02 -30.17
C LYS A 20 -6.01 6.08 -29.89
N GLY A 21 -6.41 5.72 -28.67
CA GLY A 21 -7.79 5.88 -28.21
C GLY A 21 -8.22 7.35 -28.15
N ALA A 22 -7.35 8.23 -27.64
CA ALA A 22 -7.59 9.67 -27.59
C ALA A 22 -7.85 10.28 -28.96
N GLU A 23 -7.03 9.91 -29.95
CA GLU A 23 -7.20 10.31 -31.34
C GLU A 23 -8.52 9.78 -31.93
N THR A 24 -8.79 8.47 -31.75
CA THR A 24 -9.97 7.80 -32.32
C THR A 24 -11.28 8.37 -31.79
N PHE A 25 -11.34 8.69 -30.50
CA PHE A 25 -12.53 9.19 -29.82
C PHE A 25 -12.53 10.71 -29.60
N ASN A 26 -11.52 11.42 -30.12
CA ASN A 26 -11.29 12.86 -29.87
C ASN A 26 -11.36 13.23 -28.36
N ASN A 27 -10.76 12.39 -27.51
CA ASN A 27 -10.78 12.56 -26.06
C ASN A 27 -9.54 13.32 -25.59
N LYS A 28 -9.70 14.60 -25.27
CA LYS A 28 -8.60 15.48 -24.84
C LYS A 28 -8.06 15.16 -23.45
N GLN A 29 -8.82 14.49 -22.58
CA GLN A 29 -8.34 14.03 -21.27
C GLN A 29 -7.39 12.83 -21.42
N TRP A 30 -7.75 11.86 -22.28
CA TRP A 30 -6.86 10.75 -22.60
C TRP A 30 -5.57 11.21 -23.29
N GLU A 31 -5.68 12.19 -24.18
CA GLU A 31 -4.51 12.84 -24.81
C GLU A 31 -3.59 13.44 -23.74
N PHE A 32 -4.13 14.16 -22.74
CA PHE A 32 -3.36 14.72 -21.64
C PHE A 32 -2.61 13.62 -20.86
N LEU A 33 -3.30 12.55 -20.47
CA LEU A 33 -2.72 11.45 -19.72
C LEU A 33 -1.62 10.72 -20.53
N ALA A 34 -1.88 10.44 -21.79
CA ALA A 34 -0.93 9.74 -22.68
C ALA A 34 0.28 10.59 -23.06
N SER A 35 0.12 11.92 -23.17
CA SER A 35 1.19 12.86 -23.50
C SER A 35 2.04 13.31 -22.30
N ASN A 36 1.76 12.82 -21.07
CA ASN A 36 2.33 13.36 -19.83
C ASN A 36 2.05 14.86 -19.60
N GLY A 37 0.87 15.30 -19.99
CA GLY A 37 0.47 16.69 -19.81
C GLY A 37 1.02 17.66 -20.85
N SER A 38 1.73 17.18 -21.88
CA SER A 38 2.28 18.06 -22.94
C SER A 38 1.23 18.54 -23.93
N SER A 39 0.10 17.83 -24.05
CA SER A 39 -1.06 18.19 -24.88
C SER A 39 -2.35 17.67 -24.24
N GLY A 40 -3.50 18.15 -24.74
CA GLY A 40 -4.80 17.75 -24.22
C GLY A 40 -5.32 18.67 -23.11
N VAL A 41 -6.23 18.14 -22.28
CA VAL A 41 -6.90 18.87 -21.17
C VAL A 41 -6.82 18.02 -19.90
N VAL A 42 -6.45 18.65 -18.81
CA VAL A 42 -6.44 17.98 -17.47
C VAL A 42 -7.82 17.37 -17.19
N PRO A 43 -7.88 16.09 -16.79
CA PRO A 43 -9.15 15.50 -16.36
C PRO A 43 -9.76 16.31 -15.19
N PRO A 44 -11.03 16.71 -15.28
CA PRO A 44 -11.68 17.50 -14.23
C PRO A 44 -11.91 16.69 -12.93
N ASP A 45 -12.06 15.37 -13.11
CA ASP A 45 -12.24 14.43 -12.02
C ASP A 45 -10.89 13.77 -11.70
N GLY A 46 -10.47 13.82 -10.49
CA GLY A 46 -9.19 13.21 -10.11
C GLY A 46 -8.29 14.20 -9.37
N PRO A 47 -6.99 13.89 -9.18
CA PRO A 47 -6.20 12.84 -9.83
C PRO A 47 -6.39 11.42 -9.27
N SER A 48 -7.13 11.24 -8.17
CA SER A 48 -7.38 9.96 -7.52
C SER A 48 -8.68 9.31 -7.97
N TRP A 49 -8.74 7.97 -7.92
CA TRP A 49 -9.91 7.18 -8.33
C TRP A 49 -10.15 6.01 -7.40
N PHE A 50 -11.43 5.71 -7.18
CA PHE A 50 -11.84 4.47 -6.53
C PHE A 50 -12.69 3.63 -7.49
N TYR A 51 -12.38 2.33 -7.57
CA TYR A 51 -13.09 1.36 -8.39
C TYR A 51 -13.94 0.45 -7.49
N PRO A 52 -15.21 0.78 -7.23
CA PRO A 52 -15.98 0.13 -6.17
C PRO A 52 -16.27 -1.36 -6.42
N TRP A 53 -16.32 -1.81 -7.67
CA TRP A 53 -16.47 -3.22 -8.01
C TRP A 53 -15.20 -4.04 -7.80
N ALA A 54 -14.07 -3.45 -8.07
CA ALA A 54 -12.75 -4.07 -7.85
C ALA A 54 -12.25 -3.85 -6.41
N GLY A 55 -12.77 -2.84 -5.71
CA GLY A 55 -12.27 -2.44 -4.40
C GLY A 55 -10.86 -1.87 -4.45
N GLN A 56 -10.56 -1.05 -5.44
CA GLN A 56 -9.21 -0.52 -5.64
C GLN A 56 -9.20 1.01 -5.51
N LEU A 57 -8.40 1.51 -4.58
CA LEU A 57 -8.10 2.94 -4.46
C LEU A 57 -6.78 3.26 -5.15
N ILE A 58 -6.81 4.18 -6.12
CA ILE A 58 -5.64 4.79 -6.72
C ILE A 58 -5.56 6.23 -6.20
N SER A 59 -4.60 6.51 -5.34
CA SER A 59 -4.36 7.87 -4.84
C SER A 59 -3.22 8.52 -5.61
N ARG A 60 -3.38 9.83 -5.90
CA ARG A 60 -2.34 10.63 -6.56
C ARG A 60 -2.29 12.03 -6.00
N GLY A 61 -1.06 12.59 -5.90
CA GLY A 61 -0.83 14.00 -5.61
C GLY A 61 -0.98 14.90 -6.84
N GLY A 62 -0.90 14.31 -8.03
CA GLY A 62 -0.95 15.00 -9.32
C GLY A 62 -0.82 14.02 -10.48
N TYR A 63 -0.59 14.56 -11.69
CA TYR A 63 -0.44 13.77 -12.91
C TYR A 63 1.00 13.70 -13.43
N ASP A 64 1.91 14.46 -12.84
CA ASP A 64 3.32 14.45 -13.24
C ASP A 64 4.08 13.24 -12.68
N GLN A 65 5.30 13.03 -13.18
CA GLN A 65 6.10 11.86 -12.82
C GLN A 65 6.65 11.92 -11.39
N MET A 66 6.72 13.11 -10.79
CA MET A 66 7.22 13.31 -9.43
C MET A 66 6.13 13.21 -8.39
N ALA A 67 4.86 13.23 -8.83
CA ALA A 67 3.71 13.17 -7.93
C ALA A 67 3.68 11.87 -7.13
N HIS A 68 3.19 11.97 -5.90
CA HIS A 68 2.91 10.81 -5.08
C HIS A 68 1.83 9.93 -5.73
N TRP A 69 2.00 8.64 -5.63
CA TRP A 69 1.05 7.65 -6.09
C TRP A 69 0.97 6.50 -5.10
N SER A 70 -0.23 5.97 -4.89
CA SER A 70 -0.43 4.71 -4.19
C SER A 70 -1.57 3.89 -4.78
N PHE A 71 -1.42 2.59 -4.67
CA PHE A 71 -2.46 1.60 -4.90
C PHE A 71 -2.81 0.93 -3.58
N PHE A 72 -4.10 0.84 -3.26
CA PHE A 72 -4.57 0.14 -2.07
C PHE A 72 -5.69 -0.83 -2.46
N ASP A 73 -5.48 -2.12 -2.20
CA ASP A 73 -6.44 -3.18 -2.48
C ASP A 73 -7.33 -3.42 -1.27
N VAL A 74 -8.56 -2.93 -1.34
CA VAL A 74 -9.61 -3.20 -0.36
C VAL A 74 -10.68 -4.13 -0.93
N GLY A 75 -10.40 -4.70 -2.10
CA GLY A 75 -11.34 -5.46 -2.88
C GLY A 75 -11.73 -6.80 -2.28
N PRO A 76 -12.81 -7.34 -2.80
CA PRO A 76 -13.10 -8.75 -2.62
C PRO A 76 -12.10 -9.55 -3.45
N TRP A 77 -11.98 -10.82 -3.12
CA TRP A 77 -11.27 -11.76 -3.96
C TRP A 77 -11.95 -11.89 -5.31
N GLY A 78 -11.16 -12.05 -6.36
CA GLY A 78 -11.64 -12.38 -7.68
C GLY A 78 -11.55 -13.88 -7.98
N SER A 79 -11.30 -14.20 -9.23
CA SER A 79 -11.02 -15.57 -9.70
C SER A 79 -9.88 -15.53 -10.72
N GLY A 80 -9.16 -16.64 -10.86
CA GLY A 80 -8.06 -16.76 -11.82
C GLY A 80 -6.74 -16.18 -11.30
N HIS A 81 -6.25 -15.13 -11.86
CA HIS A 81 -4.91 -14.57 -11.61
C HIS A 81 -4.69 -13.88 -10.25
N GLN A 82 -5.50 -14.19 -9.28
CA GLN A 82 -5.53 -13.53 -7.99
C GLN A 82 -4.46 -14.05 -7.02
N HIS A 83 -4.01 -13.14 -6.16
CA HIS A 83 -3.13 -13.41 -5.02
C HIS A 83 -3.88 -13.28 -3.68
N ASN A 84 -3.22 -13.67 -2.59
CA ASN A 84 -3.73 -13.54 -1.23
C ASN A 84 -3.22 -12.22 -0.62
N ASP A 85 -3.64 -11.11 -1.20
CA ASP A 85 -3.05 -9.78 -1.10
C ASP A 85 -4.04 -8.70 -0.63
N LYS A 86 -5.20 -9.09 -0.13
CA LYS A 86 -6.17 -8.12 0.35
C LYS A 86 -5.55 -7.22 1.43
N LEU A 87 -5.84 -5.92 1.35
CA LEU A 87 -5.26 -4.86 2.17
C LEU A 87 -3.78 -4.56 1.87
N HIS A 88 -3.29 -5.00 0.70
CA HIS A 88 -1.99 -4.61 0.17
C HIS A 88 -1.95 -3.15 -0.23
N ILE A 89 -0.77 -2.52 -0.07
CA ILE A 89 -0.48 -1.17 -0.53
C ILE A 89 0.83 -1.13 -1.31
N SER A 90 0.82 -0.45 -2.47
CA SER A 90 2.03 -0.05 -3.20
C SER A 90 2.16 1.47 -3.21
N ILE A 91 3.39 1.98 -3.17
CA ILE A 91 3.69 3.42 -3.10
C ILE A 91 4.82 3.79 -4.05
N SER A 92 4.59 4.90 -4.78
CA SER A 92 5.61 5.60 -5.56
C SER A 92 5.60 7.09 -5.21
N ALA A 93 6.76 7.71 -5.18
CA ALA A 93 6.89 9.15 -4.98
C ALA A 93 8.20 9.66 -5.60
N PHE A 94 8.19 10.90 -6.05
CA PHE A 94 9.37 11.57 -6.62
C PHE A 94 10.04 10.77 -7.74
N GLY A 95 9.21 10.16 -8.63
CA GLY A 95 9.65 9.42 -9.79
C GLY A 95 10.21 8.02 -9.50
N ARG A 96 10.03 7.48 -8.29
CA ARG A 96 10.54 6.17 -7.87
C ARG A 96 9.43 5.31 -7.28
N ASP A 97 9.43 4.02 -7.65
CA ASP A 97 8.68 2.99 -6.93
C ASP A 97 9.41 2.67 -5.62
N LEU A 98 8.67 2.66 -4.51
CA LEU A 98 9.22 2.56 -3.15
C LEU A 98 8.73 1.30 -2.44
N LEU A 99 7.42 1.16 -2.24
CA LEU A 99 6.81 -0.08 -1.76
C LEU A 99 6.09 -0.77 -2.91
N VAL A 100 6.41 -2.04 -3.12
CA VAL A 100 6.00 -2.79 -4.31
C VAL A 100 5.28 -4.10 -3.97
N ASP A 101 4.54 -4.62 -4.93
CA ASP A 101 4.05 -5.99 -4.98
C ASP A 101 5.18 -6.92 -5.45
N ALA A 102 5.22 -8.17 -5.01
CA ALA A 102 6.25 -9.11 -5.45
C ALA A 102 6.16 -9.47 -6.94
N GLY A 103 5.00 -9.27 -7.58
CA GLY A 103 4.75 -9.63 -8.97
C GLY A 103 4.43 -11.11 -9.16
N ARG A 104 4.34 -11.57 -10.42
CA ARG A 104 3.85 -12.93 -10.74
C ARG A 104 4.92 -13.99 -10.97
N PHE A 105 6.15 -13.61 -11.31
CA PHE A 105 7.27 -14.47 -11.72
C PHE A 105 7.01 -15.25 -13.01
N ALA A 106 6.34 -16.40 -12.92
CA ALA A 106 6.05 -17.27 -14.08
C ALA A 106 4.80 -18.12 -13.84
N TYR A 107 4.27 -18.71 -14.91
CA TYR A 107 3.16 -19.66 -14.83
C TYR A 107 3.61 -21.12 -14.91
N THR A 108 4.76 -21.41 -15.53
CA THR A 108 5.27 -22.76 -15.80
C THR A 108 6.79 -22.83 -15.65
N GLY A 109 7.31 -24.04 -15.47
CA GLY A 109 8.73 -24.31 -15.36
C GLY A 109 9.33 -24.02 -13.99
N ALA A 110 10.65 -24.13 -13.89
CA ALA A 110 11.37 -24.05 -12.61
C ALA A 110 11.16 -22.72 -11.85
N VAL A 111 11.02 -21.61 -12.56
CA VAL A 111 10.74 -20.32 -11.93
C VAL A 111 9.37 -20.32 -11.28
N ALA A 112 8.35 -20.86 -11.94
CA ALA A 112 7.01 -20.97 -11.38
C ALA A 112 6.98 -21.94 -10.19
N GLU A 113 7.60 -23.09 -10.30
CA GLU A 113 7.65 -24.07 -9.21
C GLU A 113 8.28 -23.47 -7.96
N LYS A 114 9.31 -22.63 -8.12
CA LYS A 114 10.03 -22.00 -7.03
C LYS A 114 9.30 -20.79 -6.44
N PHE A 115 8.90 -19.83 -7.28
CA PHE A 115 8.50 -18.48 -6.81
C PHE A 115 6.99 -18.21 -6.85
N ARG A 116 6.20 -18.92 -7.66
CA ARG A 116 4.78 -18.65 -7.76
C ARG A 116 4.00 -18.89 -6.46
N PRO A 117 4.31 -19.90 -5.63
CA PRO A 117 3.67 -20.02 -4.31
C PRO A 117 3.90 -18.78 -3.43
N TYR A 118 5.11 -18.20 -3.45
CA TYR A 118 5.44 -16.96 -2.75
C TYR A 118 4.68 -15.77 -3.36
N ALA A 119 4.73 -15.59 -4.68
CA ALA A 119 4.03 -14.52 -5.39
C ALA A 119 2.54 -14.46 -5.03
N ARG A 120 1.88 -15.60 -4.96
CA ARG A 120 0.44 -15.71 -4.65
C ARG A 120 0.11 -15.68 -3.16
N SER A 121 1.11 -15.81 -2.29
CA SER A 121 0.91 -15.82 -0.85
C SER A 121 0.93 -14.40 -0.29
N THR A 122 0.34 -14.22 0.88
CA THR A 122 0.39 -12.95 1.64
C THR A 122 1.81 -12.48 1.93
N LYS A 123 2.79 -13.40 1.95
CA LYS A 123 4.21 -13.11 2.20
C LYS A 123 4.87 -12.24 1.11
N GLY A 124 4.31 -12.19 -0.09
CA GLY A 124 4.77 -11.34 -1.19
C GLY A 124 4.18 -9.92 -1.18
N HIS A 125 3.39 -9.55 -0.17
CA HIS A 125 2.57 -8.33 -0.21
C HIS A 125 2.72 -7.47 1.04
N ASN A 126 2.46 -6.18 0.93
CA ASN A 126 2.57 -5.20 2.01
C ASN A 126 1.29 -5.22 2.88
N THR A 127 1.14 -6.26 3.68
CA THR A 127 0.02 -6.49 4.59
C THR A 127 0.47 -7.28 5.82
N LEU A 128 -0.45 -7.83 6.62
CA LEU A 128 -0.13 -8.55 7.86
C LEU A 128 -0.18 -10.06 7.69
N LEU A 129 0.71 -10.73 8.42
CA LEU A 129 0.61 -12.15 8.75
C LEU A 129 0.29 -12.30 10.24
N PHE A 130 -0.34 -13.42 10.60
CA PHE A 130 -0.62 -13.79 11.98
C PHE A 130 -0.06 -15.19 12.26
N ASP A 131 0.75 -15.33 13.31
CA ASP A 131 1.45 -16.57 13.63
C ASP A 131 2.22 -17.17 12.42
N GLY A 132 2.75 -16.32 11.54
CA GLY A 132 3.39 -16.69 10.27
C GLY A 132 2.42 -17.14 9.17
N MET A 133 1.11 -17.13 9.42
CA MET A 133 0.07 -17.55 8.48
C MET A 133 -0.46 -16.37 7.68
N GLY A 134 -0.62 -16.57 6.37
CA GLY A 134 -1.22 -15.62 5.46
C GLY A 134 -2.73 -15.82 5.27
N GLN A 135 -3.30 -15.01 4.41
CA GLN A 135 -4.69 -15.09 4.02
C GLN A 135 -5.01 -16.42 3.35
N LYS A 136 -6.19 -16.94 3.65
CA LYS A 136 -6.69 -18.19 3.06
C LYS A 136 -7.11 -17.95 1.62
N PRO A 137 -6.62 -18.78 0.67
CA PRO A 137 -7.09 -18.72 -0.71
C PRO A 137 -8.60 -18.96 -0.79
N ASP A 138 -9.31 -18.07 -1.46
CA ASP A 138 -10.72 -18.24 -1.74
C ASP A 138 -11.07 -17.58 -3.08
N THR A 139 -12.09 -18.05 -3.75
CA THR A 139 -12.65 -17.42 -4.94
C THR A 139 -14.02 -16.86 -4.58
N ARG A 140 -14.18 -15.54 -4.71
CA ARG A 140 -15.49 -14.91 -4.48
C ARG A 140 -15.92 -14.10 -5.69
N VAL A 141 -17.16 -14.25 -6.03
CA VAL A 141 -17.81 -13.38 -7.02
C VAL A 141 -18.29 -12.13 -6.29
N VAL A 142 -17.99 -10.98 -6.86
CA VAL A 142 -18.48 -9.70 -6.36
C VAL A 142 -19.95 -9.56 -6.73
N GLU A 143 -20.82 -9.54 -5.75
CA GLU A 143 -22.26 -9.39 -5.95
C GLU A 143 -22.71 -7.93 -5.94
N GLN A 144 -21.99 -7.08 -5.20
CA GLN A 144 -22.28 -5.65 -5.07
C GLN A 144 -20.99 -4.83 -4.96
N PRO A 145 -20.98 -3.59 -5.48
CA PRO A 145 -19.84 -2.69 -5.32
C PRO A 145 -19.70 -2.26 -3.85
N LEU A 146 -18.50 -1.92 -3.46
CA LEU A 146 -18.26 -1.28 -2.17
C LEU A 146 -19.00 0.06 -2.09
N SER A 147 -19.67 0.28 -0.98
CA SER A 147 -20.44 1.51 -0.74
C SER A 147 -19.51 2.68 -0.40
N THR A 148 -20.03 3.90 -0.49
CA THR A 148 -19.33 5.12 -0.10
C THR A 148 -18.90 5.16 1.37
N LYS A 149 -19.38 4.25 2.22
CA LYS A 149 -18.84 4.08 3.58
C LYS A 149 -17.41 3.54 3.60
N HIS A 150 -17.00 2.82 2.55
CA HIS A 150 -15.67 2.22 2.47
C HIS A 150 -14.61 3.16 1.91
N TYR A 151 -15.00 4.24 1.25
CA TYR A 151 -14.05 5.16 0.65
C TYR A 151 -14.56 6.59 0.58
N ARG A 152 -13.62 7.54 0.54
CA ARG A 152 -13.88 8.94 0.28
C ARG A 152 -12.68 9.56 -0.43
N ILE A 153 -12.95 10.22 -1.55
CA ILE A 153 -11.98 11.05 -2.27
C ILE A 153 -12.40 12.49 -2.06
N ALA A 154 -11.55 13.30 -1.45
CA ALA A 154 -11.75 14.71 -1.17
C ALA A 154 -10.62 15.53 -1.81
N GLU A 155 -10.71 16.86 -1.75
CA GLU A 155 -9.69 17.77 -2.28
C GLU A 155 -8.34 17.57 -1.56
N GLU A 156 -8.35 17.43 -0.24
CA GLU A 156 -7.16 17.38 0.61
C GLU A 156 -6.72 15.94 0.93
N PHE A 157 -7.59 14.94 0.74
CA PHE A 157 -7.27 13.56 1.10
C PHE A 157 -8.04 12.51 0.32
N ASP A 158 -7.48 11.30 0.31
CA ASP A 158 -8.15 10.07 -0.08
C ASP A 158 -8.17 9.12 1.09
N TYR A 159 -9.28 8.44 1.27
CA TYR A 159 -9.45 7.45 2.33
C TYR A 159 -10.14 6.20 1.79
N ALA A 160 -9.66 5.02 2.21
CA ALA A 160 -10.40 3.77 2.06
C ALA A 160 -10.08 2.82 3.22
N TRP A 161 -10.99 1.88 3.47
CA TRP A 161 -10.82 0.83 4.45
C TRP A 161 -11.56 -0.44 4.04
N ASN A 162 -11.11 -1.58 4.53
CA ASN A 162 -11.87 -2.83 4.55
C ASN A 162 -11.30 -3.78 5.62
N SER A 163 -11.99 -4.91 5.81
CA SER A 163 -11.58 -5.95 6.74
C SER A 163 -11.42 -7.29 6.03
N PHE A 164 -10.57 -8.13 6.62
CA PHE A 164 -10.39 -9.52 6.21
C PHE A 164 -10.30 -10.43 7.44
N ASP A 165 -10.99 -11.58 7.40
CA ASP A 165 -11.18 -12.47 8.54
C ASP A 165 -10.84 -13.94 8.24
N GLN A 166 -10.28 -14.24 7.06
CA GLN A 166 -9.98 -15.62 6.65
C GLN A 166 -8.47 -15.83 6.52
N TYR A 167 -7.87 -16.37 7.54
CA TYR A 167 -6.45 -16.73 7.59
C TYR A 167 -6.26 -18.24 7.62
N GLN A 168 -5.10 -18.71 7.09
CA GLN A 168 -4.79 -20.13 7.04
C GLN A 168 -4.60 -20.67 8.47
N ASN A 169 -5.32 -21.74 8.81
CA ASN A 169 -5.25 -22.39 10.11
C ASN A 169 -5.51 -21.50 11.34
N ILE A 170 -6.15 -20.36 11.15
CA ILE A 170 -6.53 -19.42 12.20
C ILE A 170 -8.01 -19.11 12.06
N ASP A 171 -8.77 -19.36 13.13
CA ASP A 171 -10.15 -18.95 13.25
C ASP A 171 -10.24 -17.70 14.16
N HIS A 172 -11.35 -16.99 14.09
CA HIS A 172 -11.67 -15.86 14.96
C HIS A 172 -10.63 -14.74 14.99
N ILE A 173 -10.15 -14.36 13.80
CA ILE A 173 -9.29 -13.20 13.63
C ILE A 173 -9.88 -12.26 12.56
N THR A 174 -9.82 -10.97 12.83
CA THR A 174 -10.20 -9.94 11.86
C THR A 174 -9.08 -8.89 11.78
N HIS A 175 -8.56 -8.68 10.59
CA HIS A 175 -7.69 -7.58 10.27
C HIS A 175 -8.48 -6.51 9.51
N THR A 176 -8.52 -5.32 10.05
CA THR A 176 -9.08 -4.13 9.38
C THR A 176 -7.94 -3.19 9.07
N ARG A 177 -7.80 -2.78 7.82
CA ARG A 177 -6.85 -1.74 7.42
C ARG A 177 -7.59 -0.54 6.86
N ALA A 178 -7.24 0.63 7.38
CA ALA A 178 -7.62 1.92 6.85
C ALA A 178 -6.39 2.65 6.31
N LEU A 179 -6.54 3.28 5.16
CA LEU A 179 -5.54 4.14 4.55
C LEU A 179 -6.10 5.55 4.42
N LEU A 180 -5.39 6.53 4.96
CA LEU A 180 -5.62 7.95 4.71
C LEU A 180 -4.40 8.52 3.99
N TYR A 181 -4.55 8.94 2.76
CA TYR A 181 -3.56 9.73 2.03
C TYR A 181 -3.85 11.22 2.20
N VAL A 182 -3.01 11.94 2.90
CA VAL A 182 -3.03 13.40 2.95
C VAL A 182 -2.33 13.90 1.68
N ARG A 183 -3.13 14.44 0.76
CA ARG A 183 -2.72 14.68 -0.63
C ARG A 183 -1.47 15.54 -0.75
N GLY A 184 -0.43 14.98 -1.39
CA GLY A 184 0.87 15.62 -1.60
C GLY A 184 1.78 15.64 -0.38
N HIS A 185 1.39 14.97 0.74
CA HIS A 185 2.15 15.03 1.99
C HIS A 185 2.62 13.66 2.49
N PHE A 186 1.71 12.80 2.93
CA PHE A 186 2.04 11.49 3.50
C PHE A 186 0.82 10.56 3.50
N TRP A 187 1.06 9.29 3.84
CA TRP A 187 -0.02 8.33 4.11
C TRP A 187 -0.01 7.93 5.58
N LEU A 188 -1.20 7.73 6.14
CA LEU A 188 -1.41 7.01 7.39
C LEU A 188 -2.04 5.65 7.07
N VAL A 189 -1.41 4.59 7.53
CA VAL A 189 -1.97 3.24 7.52
C VAL A 189 -2.34 2.89 8.94
N VAL A 190 -3.56 2.46 9.16
CA VAL A 190 -4.04 2.01 10.46
C VAL A 190 -4.50 0.57 10.34
N ASP A 191 -3.82 -0.32 11.05
CA ASP A 191 -4.15 -1.73 11.14
C ASP A 191 -4.82 -2.02 12.47
N LYS A 192 -6.08 -2.47 12.47
CA LYS A 192 -6.76 -2.98 13.64
C LYS A 192 -6.84 -4.50 13.56
N VAL A 193 -6.39 -5.15 14.62
CA VAL A 193 -6.41 -6.61 14.78
C VAL A 193 -7.35 -6.97 15.92
N GLN A 194 -8.31 -7.85 15.64
CA GLN A 194 -9.21 -8.42 16.64
C GLN A 194 -9.12 -9.94 16.56
N SER A 195 -8.84 -10.60 17.67
CA SER A 195 -8.74 -12.05 17.75
C SER A 195 -9.23 -12.59 19.09
N ASP A 196 -9.49 -13.88 19.15
CA ASP A 196 -9.92 -14.60 20.35
C ASP A 196 -8.80 -14.81 21.38
N GLN A 197 -7.55 -14.68 20.96
CA GLN A 197 -6.36 -14.87 21.80
C GLN A 197 -5.20 -14.00 21.31
N PRO A 198 -4.16 -13.76 22.12
CA PRO A 198 -2.94 -13.10 21.67
C PRO A 198 -2.31 -13.84 20.49
N ARG A 199 -1.77 -13.08 19.53
CA ARG A 199 -1.17 -13.60 18.29
C ARG A 199 0.13 -12.87 17.98
N LYS A 200 1.09 -13.59 17.39
CA LYS A 200 2.21 -12.93 16.72
C LYS A 200 1.71 -12.21 15.47
N VAL A 201 1.98 -10.94 15.37
CA VAL A 201 1.68 -10.10 14.18
C VAL A 201 2.97 -9.78 13.47
N GLU A 202 2.98 -9.94 12.14
CA GLU A 202 4.11 -9.57 11.28
C GLU A 202 3.61 -8.62 10.19
N ALA A 203 4.09 -7.37 10.20
CA ALA A 203 3.82 -6.39 9.15
C ALA A 203 4.96 -6.40 8.14
N LEU A 204 4.62 -6.57 6.86
CA LEU A 204 5.56 -6.71 5.77
C LEU A 204 5.62 -5.44 4.94
N TRP A 205 6.84 -4.95 4.65
CA TRP A 205 7.11 -3.83 3.76
C TRP A 205 8.17 -4.21 2.74
N HIS A 206 7.73 -4.43 1.48
CA HIS A 206 8.58 -4.85 0.36
C HIS A 206 9.06 -3.62 -0.40
N TRP A 207 10.36 -3.38 -0.36
CA TRP A 207 10.99 -2.25 -1.03
C TRP A 207 11.35 -2.59 -2.47
N HIS A 208 11.23 -1.63 -3.37
CA HIS A 208 11.72 -1.82 -4.74
C HIS A 208 13.21 -2.19 -4.74
N PRO A 209 13.69 -3.10 -5.63
CA PRO A 209 15.09 -3.55 -5.66
C PRO A 209 16.13 -2.43 -5.70
N ASP A 210 15.81 -1.32 -6.37
CA ASP A 210 16.69 -0.15 -6.50
C ASP A 210 16.79 0.70 -5.21
N CYS A 211 15.96 0.41 -4.20
CA CYS A 211 15.99 1.15 -2.95
C CYS A 211 17.15 0.70 -2.06
N LYS A 212 17.89 1.68 -1.55
CA LYS A 212 18.80 1.47 -0.44
C LYS A 212 18.03 1.66 0.85
N VAL A 213 17.93 0.62 1.66
CA VAL A 213 17.09 0.58 2.86
C VAL A 213 17.95 0.48 4.10
N GLU A 214 17.64 1.27 5.13
CA GLU A 214 18.29 1.24 6.44
C GLU A 214 17.27 1.37 7.58
N GLN A 215 17.62 0.86 8.73
CA GLN A 215 16.88 1.08 9.97
C GLN A 215 17.49 2.28 10.73
N LEU A 216 16.61 3.16 11.17
CA LEU A 216 16.95 4.29 12.05
C LEU A 216 16.45 4.01 13.48
N ASP A 217 16.67 4.97 14.37
CA ASP A 217 16.14 4.92 15.73
C ASP A 217 14.61 4.86 15.74
N HIS A 218 14.04 4.42 16.84
CA HIS A 218 12.59 4.34 17.06
C HIS A 218 11.85 3.46 16.04
N GLY A 219 12.50 2.41 15.55
CA GLY A 219 11.85 1.47 14.63
C GLY A 219 11.53 2.03 13.23
N ILE A 220 12.10 3.17 12.86
CA ILE A 220 11.91 3.76 11.53
C ILE A 220 12.73 2.98 10.52
N VAL A 221 12.11 2.57 9.42
CA VAL A 221 12.81 2.06 8.23
C VAL A 221 12.73 3.10 7.13
N SER A 222 13.88 3.48 6.60
CA SER A 222 14.05 4.57 5.64
C SER A 222 14.81 4.14 4.41
N THR A 223 14.50 4.74 3.27
CA THR A 223 15.40 4.68 2.11
C THR A 223 16.39 5.82 2.13
N THR A 224 17.55 5.60 1.48
CA THR A 224 18.66 6.57 1.33
C THR A 224 19.06 6.73 -0.12
N ASN A 225 18.07 6.84 -1.00
CA ASN A 225 18.32 7.07 -2.42
C ASN A 225 18.73 8.53 -2.67
N GLN A 226 19.39 8.78 -3.78
CA GLN A 226 19.75 10.14 -4.18
C GLN A 226 18.50 11.02 -4.40
N LEU A 227 17.41 10.44 -4.91
CA LEU A 227 16.12 11.09 -5.12
C LEU A 227 15.00 10.07 -4.97
N GLY A 228 13.90 10.49 -4.36
CA GLY A 228 12.74 9.65 -4.15
C GLY A 228 12.94 8.64 -3.02
N ASN A 229 12.47 9.02 -1.85
CA ASN A 229 12.64 8.28 -0.61
C ASN A 229 11.33 8.15 0.15
N LEU A 230 11.31 7.21 1.10
CA LEU A 230 10.19 6.96 1.99
C LEU A 230 10.70 6.53 3.36
N GLN A 231 10.07 7.04 4.42
CA GLN A 231 10.16 6.48 5.76
C GLN A 231 8.88 5.73 6.10
N VAL A 232 9.02 4.52 6.61
CA VAL A 232 7.98 3.77 7.32
C VAL A 232 8.20 3.99 8.80
N ILE A 233 7.29 4.73 9.45
CA ILE A 233 7.41 5.17 10.84
C ILE A 233 6.28 4.54 11.65
N PRO A 234 6.55 3.56 12.53
CA PRO A 234 5.58 3.09 13.49
C PRO A 234 5.32 4.18 14.53
N VAL A 235 4.05 4.52 14.77
CA VAL A 235 3.70 5.58 15.74
C VAL A 235 4.02 5.15 17.18
N GLU A 236 3.87 3.87 17.48
CA GLU A 236 4.32 3.24 18.71
C GLU A 236 5.41 2.24 18.37
N SER A 237 6.66 2.58 18.69
CA SER A 237 7.84 1.85 18.22
C SER A 237 8.36 0.76 19.15
N ASP A 238 8.09 0.87 20.44
CA ASP A 238 8.83 0.16 21.49
C ASP A 238 8.56 -1.35 21.55
N HIS A 239 7.56 -1.85 20.84
CA HIS A 239 7.17 -3.26 20.83
C HIS A 239 7.51 -4.00 19.54
N TRP A 240 8.10 -3.32 18.54
CA TRP A 240 8.44 -3.93 17.27
C TRP A 240 9.86 -4.47 17.24
N ASN A 241 10.00 -5.75 16.89
CA ASN A 241 11.26 -6.31 16.41
C ASN A 241 11.29 -6.19 14.89
N ILE A 242 12.44 -5.79 14.33
CA ILE A 242 12.58 -5.52 12.89
C ILE A 242 13.69 -6.38 12.34
N ASP A 243 13.36 -7.19 11.34
CA ASP A 243 14.29 -7.99 10.59
C ASP A 243 14.26 -7.58 9.11
N PHE A 244 15.39 -7.73 8.44
CA PHE A 244 15.50 -7.50 6.99
C PHE A 244 15.80 -8.82 6.29
N VAL A 245 15.01 -9.10 5.25
CA VAL A 245 15.22 -10.26 4.39
C VAL A 245 15.39 -9.78 2.95
N LYS A 246 16.40 -10.33 2.26
CA LYS A 246 16.68 -10.05 0.85
C LYS A 246 17.14 -11.30 0.14
N GLY A 247 16.40 -11.73 -0.88
CA GLY A 247 16.77 -12.85 -1.73
C GLY A 247 16.85 -14.18 -0.98
N GLN A 248 16.05 -14.36 0.07
CA GLN A 248 16.03 -15.60 0.85
C GLN A 248 15.32 -16.72 0.09
N GLU A 249 15.91 -17.91 0.11
CA GLU A 249 15.32 -19.12 -0.46
C GLU A 249 15.02 -20.19 0.60
N VAL A 250 15.74 -20.17 1.71
CA VAL A 250 15.63 -21.12 2.82
C VAL A 250 15.55 -20.34 4.14
N PRO A 251 14.68 -20.71 5.08
CA PRO A 251 13.76 -21.86 5.08
C PRO A 251 12.55 -21.70 4.15
N GLU A 252 12.25 -20.49 3.70
CA GLU A 252 11.17 -20.17 2.77
C GLU A 252 11.57 -19.00 1.87
N ILE A 253 10.88 -18.85 0.74
CA ILE A 253 11.12 -17.75 -0.19
C ILE A 253 10.63 -16.44 0.42
N GLN A 254 11.51 -15.42 0.49
CA GLN A 254 11.19 -14.07 0.93
C GLN A 254 12.17 -13.05 0.35
N GLY A 255 11.67 -11.83 0.07
CA GLY A 255 12.51 -10.75 -0.44
C GLY A 255 12.90 -10.92 -1.91
N TRP A 256 11.92 -11.26 -2.75
CA TRP A 256 12.06 -11.38 -4.19
C TRP A 256 10.98 -10.57 -4.93
N TYR A 257 11.36 -10.00 -6.07
CA TYR A 257 10.53 -9.13 -6.91
C TYR A 257 10.60 -9.55 -8.38
N SER A 258 9.48 -9.51 -9.06
CA SER A 258 9.35 -9.85 -10.48
C SER A 258 8.64 -8.75 -11.24
N VAL A 259 9.36 -8.03 -12.07
CA VAL A 259 8.84 -6.91 -12.88
C VAL A 259 8.04 -7.37 -14.10
N GLU A 260 8.41 -8.53 -14.64
CA GLU A 260 7.74 -9.16 -15.80
C GLU A 260 7.98 -10.68 -15.83
N TYR A 261 7.34 -11.35 -16.76
CA TYR A 261 7.42 -12.81 -16.90
C TYR A 261 8.86 -13.31 -17.00
N ASN A 262 9.23 -14.27 -16.12
CA ASN A 262 10.56 -14.87 -16.00
C ASN A 262 11.72 -13.90 -15.65
N LYS A 263 11.43 -12.63 -15.30
CA LYS A 263 12.44 -11.72 -14.76
C LYS A 263 12.18 -11.46 -13.29
N TYR A 264 13.18 -11.74 -12.48
CA TYR A 264 13.09 -11.56 -11.03
C TYR A 264 14.45 -11.21 -10.46
N GLU A 265 14.43 -10.54 -9.35
CA GLU A 265 15.61 -10.11 -8.61
C GLU A 265 15.32 -9.99 -7.11
N PRO A 266 16.36 -10.06 -6.24
CA PRO A 266 16.17 -9.91 -4.81
C PRO A 266 15.82 -8.46 -4.45
N ASN A 267 14.79 -8.30 -3.60
CA ASN A 267 14.44 -7.02 -3.00
C ASN A 267 14.48 -7.10 -1.47
N THR A 268 14.62 -5.96 -0.82
CA THR A 268 14.58 -5.90 0.65
C THR A 268 13.14 -5.94 1.13
N THR A 269 12.83 -6.83 2.07
CA THR A 269 11.59 -6.84 2.84
C THR A 269 11.93 -6.51 4.28
N ALA A 270 11.33 -5.47 4.86
CA ALA A 270 11.35 -5.19 6.28
C ALA A 270 10.19 -5.94 6.94
N LEU A 271 10.49 -6.77 7.93
CA LEU A 271 9.53 -7.53 8.72
C LEU A 271 9.48 -6.93 10.12
N TYR A 272 8.36 -6.32 10.45
CA TYR A 272 8.07 -5.85 11.78
C TYR A 272 7.26 -6.91 12.52
N SER A 273 7.74 -7.41 13.64
CA SER A 273 7.04 -8.44 14.41
C SER A 273 6.80 -8.03 15.85
N THR A 274 5.61 -8.35 16.35
CA THR A 274 5.19 -8.12 17.73
C THR A 274 4.16 -9.15 18.18
N GLU A 275 3.89 -9.21 19.49
CA GLU A 275 2.77 -9.95 20.06
C GLU A 275 1.58 -9.00 20.23
N ALA A 276 0.49 -9.27 19.53
CA ALA A 276 -0.77 -8.52 19.69
C ALA A 276 -1.61 -9.08 20.81
N THR A 277 -2.29 -8.20 21.53
CA THR A 277 -3.41 -8.55 22.38
C THR A 277 -4.66 -8.89 21.54
N THR A 278 -5.78 -9.23 22.18
CA THR A 278 -7.02 -9.62 21.50
C THR A 278 -7.71 -8.50 20.73
N ASP A 279 -7.45 -7.23 21.08
CA ASP A 279 -7.92 -6.04 20.35
C ASP A 279 -6.80 -4.99 20.36
N GLN A 280 -6.13 -4.83 19.24
CA GLN A 280 -4.95 -3.97 19.10
C GLN A 280 -5.03 -3.17 17.80
N ALA A 281 -4.55 -1.93 17.82
CA ALA A 281 -4.37 -1.16 16.58
C ALA A 281 -2.92 -0.69 16.46
N TYR A 282 -2.44 -0.65 15.24
CA TYR A 282 -1.11 -0.19 14.86
C TYR A 282 -1.24 0.94 13.85
N THR A 283 -0.46 1.99 13.99
CA THR A 283 -0.48 3.13 13.08
C THR A 283 0.90 3.36 12.50
N TRP A 284 0.94 3.50 11.18
CA TRP A 284 2.14 3.73 10.39
C TRP A 284 2.02 5.06 9.67
N ILE A 285 3.06 5.87 9.73
CA ILE A 285 3.21 7.05 8.89
C ILE A 285 4.17 6.65 7.76
N LEU A 286 3.68 6.72 6.52
CA LEU A 286 4.49 6.53 5.33
C LEU A 286 4.82 7.92 4.78
N LEU A 287 6.04 8.38 5.07
CA LEU A 287 6.49 9.76 4.84
C LEU A 287 7.42 9.81 3.64
N PRO A 288 6.96 10.28 2.48
CA PRO A 288 7.81 10.44 1.30
C PRO A 288 8.63 11.73 1.42
N PHE A 289 9.83 11.72 0.84
CA PHE A 289 10.70 12.88 0.77
C PHE A 289 11.65 12.78 -0.43
N GLU A 290 12.15 13.93 -0.90
CA GLU A 290 13.03 13.95 -2.06
C GLU A 290 14.44 13.44 -1.71
N GLN A 291 15.17 14.14 -0.89
CA GLN A 291 16.58 13.85 -0.55
C GLN A 291 16.81 13.79 0.96
N VAL A 292 16.20 14.70 1.72
CA VAL A 292 16.37 14.82 3.17
C VAL A 292 15.02 14.62 3.86
N ALA A 293 14.98 13.64 4.76
CA ALA A 293 13.77 13.36 5.51
C ALA A 293 13.40 14.52 6.45
N PRO A 294 12.17 15.03 6.38
CA PRO A 294 11.69 16.03 7.34
C PRO A 294 11.55 15.41 8.72
N LYS A 295 11.91 16.17 9.75
CA LYS A 295 11.73 15.76 11.15
C LYS A 295 10.29 16.05 11.57
N ILE A 296 9.41 15.10 11.39
CA ILE A 296 8.05 15.19 11.90
C ILE A 296 7.99 14.89 13.40
N LYS A 297 7.03 15.50 14.09
CA LYS A 297 6.76 15.24 15.50
C LYS A 297 5.32 14.81 15.69
N ILE A 298 5.11 13.72 16.40
CA ILE A 298 3.80 13.29 16.85
C ILE A 298 3.52 14.01 18.17
N SER A 299 2.58 14.95 18.16
CA SER A 299 2.25 15.75 19.35
C SER A 299 1.02 15.23 20.10
N GLN A 300 0.21 14.39 19.46
CA GLN A 300 -0.91 13.68 20.07
C GLN A 300 -1.13 12.36 19.34
N TYR A 301 -1.41 11.30 20.10
CA TYR A 301 -1.83 10.00 19.58
C TYR A 301 -2.80 9.33 20.55
N ALA A 302 -3.92 8.82 20.05
CA ALA A 302 -4.88 8.05 20.84
C ALA A 302 -5.64 7.07 19.95
N ILE A 303 -5.69 5.82 20.39
CA ILE A 303 -6.57 4.79 19.85
C ILE A 303 -7.93 4.94 20.54
N LEU A 304 -8.97 5.18 19.77
CA LEU A 304 -10.35 5.32 20.23
C LEU A 304 -11.17 4.12 19.74
N LYS A 305 -12.38 3.98 20.23
CA LYS A 305 -13.28 2.87 19.84
C LYS A 305 -13.51 2.81 18.33
N GLU A 306 -13.62 3.95 17.66
CA GLU A 306 -14.03 4.05 16.26
C GLU A 306 -12.88 4.39 15.29
N GLY A 307 -11.69 4.66 15.82
CA GLY A 307 -10.55 5.05 14.97
C GLY A 307 -9.37 5.56 15.79
N VAL A 308 -8.43 6.16 15.09
CA VAL A 308 -7.21 6.73 15.64
C VAL A 308 -7.23 8.25 15.50
N LYS A 309 -6.95 8.95 16.60
CA LYS A 309 -6.69 10.38 16.60
C LYS A 309 -5.20 10.64 16.67
N ILE A 310 -4.68 11.42 15.72
CA ILE A 310 -3.25 11.74 15.65
C ILE A 310 -3.03 13.21 15.26
N SER A 311 -2.05 13.85 15.90
CA SER A 311 -1.59 15.18 15.52
C SER A 311 -0.12 15.11 15.12
N LEU A 312 0.17 15.57 13.90
CA LEU A 312 1.49 15.59 13.29
C LEU A 312 1.95 17.02 13.05
N GLU A 313 3.18 17.33 13.43
CA GLU A 313 3.83 18.61 13.16
C GLU A 313 4.98 18.39 12.17
N HIS A 314 4.96 19.12 11.06
CA HIS A 314 6.01 19.14 10.06
C HIS A 314 6.72 20.50 10.11
N PRO A 315 8.05 20.54 10.05
CA PRO A 315 8.80 21.78 10.27
C PRO A 315 8.48 22.91 9.29
N GLU A 316 8.06 22.56 8.06
CA GLU A 316 7.82 23.53 6.99
C GLU A 316 6.34 23.60 6.56
N GLN A 317 5.55 22.57 6.87
CA GLN A 317 4.20 22.43 6.32
C GLN A 317 3.09 22.64 7.35
N GLY A 318 3.45 22.89 8.62
CA GLY A 318 2.51 23.14 9.70
C GLY A 318 2.05 21.87 10.43
N ARG A 319 0.86 21.91 10.99
CA ARG A 319 0.30 20.84 11.82
C ARG A 319 -0.97 20.28 11.20
N TRP A 320 -1.10 18.97 11.25
CA TRP A 320 -2.33 18.25 10.95
C TRP A 320 -2.91 17.65 12.22
N ASP A 321 -4.19 17.89 12.47
CA ASP A 321 -4.98 17.19 13.46
C ASP A 321 -5.96 16.27 12.70
N LEU A 322 -5.80 14.95 12.87
CA LEU A 322 -6.43 13.93 12.05
C LEU A 322 -7.25 12.96 12.90
N PHE A 323 -8.40 12.53 12.39
CA PHE A 323 -9.09 11.34 12.85
C PHE A 323 -9.22 10.34 11.69
N VAL A 324 -8.66 9.15 11.88
CA VAL A 324 -8.69 8.04 10.92
C VAL A 324 -9.61 6.97 11.47
N PRO A 325 -10.86 6.84 11.00
CA PRO A 325 -11.79 5.83 11.46
C PRO A 325 -11.33 4.42 11.03
N PHE A 326 -11.69 3.39 11.81
CA PHE A 326 -11.49 1.99 11.40
C PHE A 326 -12.52 1.56 10.34
N ALA A 327 -13.68 2.19 10.37
CA ALA A 327 -14.80 1.95 9.46
C ALA A 327 -15.61 3.24 9.30
N ASP A 328 -16.28 3.41 8.16
CA ASP A 328 -17.08 4.59 7.80
C ASP A 328 -16.27 5.84 7.43
N SER A 329 -16.07 6.01 6.14
CA SER A 329 -15.32 7.13 5.54
C SER A 329 -15.87 8.52 5.86
N ASN A 330 -17.15 8.61 6.28
CA ASN A 330 -17.77 9.87 6.64
C ASN A 330 -17.23 10.47 7.94
N LEU A 331 -16.59 9.63 8.78
CA LEU A 331 -16.01 10.03 10.06
C LEU A 331 -14.59 10.57 9.94
N VAL A 332 -13.98 10.55 8.74
CA VAL A 332 -12.63 11.11 8.54
C VAL A 332 -12.63 12.59 8.83
N GLU A 333 -11.75 13.02 9.73
CA GLU A 333 -11.48 14.42 10.01
C GLU A 333 -10.04 14.78 9.63
N LEU A 334 -9.86 15.90 8.95
CA LEU A 334 -8.57 16.48 8.61
C LEU A 334 -8.65 17.98 8.85
N ASN A 335 -7.82 18.46 9.77
CA ASN A 335 -7.68 19.89 10.05
C ASN A 335 -6.19 20.25 9.96
N ARG A 336 -5.86 21.18 9.08
CA ARG A 336 -4.50 21.72 8.93
C ARG A 336 -4.42 23.11 9.57
N ARG A 337 -3.33 23.36 10.32
CA ARG A 337 -3.06 24.65 10.99
C ARG A 337 -1.67 25.17 10.67
#